data_223cc5b105101cc777e67d6ea8f7a3fc
#
_entry.id   223cc5b105101cc777e67d6ea8f7a3fc
#
_cell.length_a   1.000
_cell.length_b   1.000
_cell.length_c   1.000
_cell.angle_alpha   90.00
_cell.angle_beta   90.00
_cell.angle_gamma   90.00
#
_symmetry.space_group_name_H-M   'P 1'
#
loop_
_entity.id
_entity.type
_entity.pdbx_description
1 polymer ?
#
loop_
_entity_poly.entity_id
_entity_poly.type
_entity_poly.pdbx_seq_one_letter_code
_entity_poly.pdbx_strand_id
1 'polypeptide(L)'
;MINGKKSLFYTVLMAGALMSCGGPKQAPSEEVAKSGNPVFEGWYADPEGIIYGDTYWIYPTTSDLYEKQTFFDCFSSKDLVNWTKHTAILDTAEVKWAKIAMWAPSVINKDGKYYLFFGANDVHEGEIGGIGVAVSDRPEGPYKDLLGKPLINEIVNGAQPIDQFVFHDADNDEYYICLLYTSP
;
A
#
# COMPACT_ATOMS: atom_id res chain seq x y z
N MET A 1 55.13 -64.64 66.21
CA MET A 1 54.54 -63.48 66.87
C MET A 1 55.08 -62.22 66.20
N ILE A 2 54.46 -61.72 65.19
CA ILE A 2 54.84 -60.44 64.53
C ILE A 2 53.56 -59.70 64.14
N ASN A 3 53.32 -58.56 64.80
CA ASN A 3 52.21 -57.67 64.58
C ASN A 3 52.45 -56.83 63.34
N GLY A 4 51.57 -57.00 62.32
CA GLY A 4 51.57 -56.12 61.16
C GLY A 4 50.60 -54.99 61.34
N LYS A 5 51.10 -53.74 61.39
CA LYS A 5 50.31 -52.50 61.34
C LYS A 5 49.90 -52.20 59.91
N LYS A 6 48.62 -52.22 59.64
CA LYS A 6 48.05 -51.69 58.34
C LYS A 6 47.99 -50.19 58.43
N SER A 7 48.73 -49.49 57.53
CA SER A 7 48.67 -48.08 57.32
C SER A 7 47.51 -47.76 56.30
N LEU A 8 46.59 -46.98 56.77
CA LEU A 8 45.44 -46.55 55.95
C LEU A 8 45.76 -45.21 55.32
N PHE A 9 46.02 -45.21 53.99
CA PHE A 9 46.18 -44.00 53.23
C PHE A 9 44.80 -43.40 52.91
N TYR A 10 44.50 -42.27 53.46
CA TYR A 10 43.34 -41.44 53.01
C TYR A 10 43.73 -40.58 51.82
N THR A 11 43.20 -40.92 50.69
CA THR A 11 43.29 -40.02 49.49
C THR A 11 42.19 -38.97 49.57
N VAL A 12 42.60 -37.75 49.80
CA VAL A 12 41.67 -36.62 49.78
C VAL A 12 41.47 -36.19 48.32
N LEU A 13 40.27 -36.47 47.76
CA LEU A 13 39.88 -36.02 46.47
C LEU A 13 39.42 -34.56 46.63
N MET A 14 40.20 -33.59 46.16
CA MET A 14 39.74 -32.21 45.99
C MET A 14 38.90 -32.13 44.75
N ALA A 15 37.58 -32.01 44.91
CA ALA A 15 36.67 -31.67 43.84
C ALA A 15 36.75 -30.16 43.58
N GLY A 16 37.45 -29.77 42.54
CA GLY A 16 37.47 -28.38 42.07
C GLY A 16 36.10 -28.03 41.43
N ALA A 17 35.32 -27.21 42.11
CA ALA A 17 34.13 -26.64 41.56
C ALA A 17 34.52 -25.55 40.55
N LEU A 18 34.42 -25.84 39.25
CA LEU A 18 34.49 -24.85 38.19
C LEU A 18 33.20 -24.01 38.23
N MET A 19 33.23 -22.88 38.88
CA MET A 19 32.21 -21.85 38.73
C MET A 19 32.29 -21.26 37.32
N SER A 20 31.46 -21.77 36.41
CA SER A 20 31.20 -21.16 35.14
C SER A 20 30.44 -19.82 35.39
N CYS A 21 31.12 -18.70 35.28
CA CYS A 21 30.47 -17.40 35.20
C CYS A 21 29.68 -17.32 33.88
N GLY A 22 28.44 -17.81 33.90
CA GLY A 22 27.49 -17.51 32.86
C GLY A 22 27.17 -16.00 32.91
N GLY A 23 27.77 -15.21 32.04
CA GLY A 23 27.35 -13.85 31.81
C GLY A 23 25.86 -13.79 31.47
N PRO A 24 25.17 -12.65 31.72
CA PRO A 24 23.78 -12.53 31.38
C PRO A 24 23.60 -12.84 29.89
N LYS A 25 22.80 -13.88 29.59
CA LYS A 25 22.37 -14.13 28.20
C LYS A 25 21.67 -12.86 27.73
N GLN A 26 22.31 -12.15 26.80
CA GLN A 26 21.71 -11.06 26.09
C GLN A 26 20.44 -11.59 25.45
N ALA A 27 19.29 -11.03 25.83
CA ALA A 27 18.03 -11.34 25.16
C ALA A 27 18.22 -11.11 23.65
N PRO A 28 17.68 -11.94 22.77
CA PRO A 28 17.73 -11.70 21.35
C PRO A 28 17.20 -10.27 21.13
N SER A 29 17.99 -9.41 20.51
CA SER A 29 17.50 -8.12 20.04
C SER A 29 16.35 -8.44 19.08
N GLU A 30 15.12 -7.99 19.38
CA GLU A 30 14.06 -8.03 18.39
C GLU A 30 14.58 -7.28 17.16
N GLU A 31 14.79 -8.02 16.09
CA GLU A 31 15.14 -7.44 14.80
C GLU A 31 13.92 -6.64 14.36
N VAL A 32 14.02 -5.31 14.42
CA VAL A 32 12.96 -4.43 13.98
C VAL A 32 12.77 -4.67 12.49
N ALA A 33 11.60 -5.20 12.14
CA ALA A 33 11.23 -5.41 10.75
C ALA A 33 11.38 -4.09 9.98
N LYS A 34 12.01 -4.14 8.81
CA LYS A 34 12.25 -2.98 7.96
C LYS A 34 11.52 -3.15 6.65
N SER A 35 10.99 -2.05 6.13
CA SER A 35 10.48 -2.02 4.77
C SER A 35 11.61 -2.35 3.79
N GLY A 36 11.29 -3.13 2.76
CA GLY A 36 12.19 -3.48 1.67
C GLY A 36 11.93 -2.67 0.39
N ASN A 37 12.67 -3.02 -0.64
CA ASN A 37 12.40 -2.57 -2.00
C ASN A 37 12.47 -3.79 -2.93
N PRO A 38 11.37 -4.18 -3.61
CA PRO A 38 10.08 -3.47 -3.65
C PRO A 38 9.34 -3.50 -2.31
N VAL A 39 8.48 -2.49 -2.10
CA VAL A 39 7.64 -2.37 -0.89
C VAL A 39 6.62 -3.50 -0.83
N PHE A 40 6.09 -3.91 -1.98
CA PHE A 40 5.22 -5.08 -2.18
C PHE A 40 5.40 -5.63 -3.60
N GLU A 41 5.05 -6.89 -3.78
CA GLU A 41 5.18 -7.57 -5.07
C GLU A 41 4.14 -7.06 -6.08
N GLY A 42 4.54 -7.01 -7.34
CA GLY A 42 3.70 -6.63 -8.46
C GLY A 42 4.32 -5.53 -9.32
N TRP A 43 3.61 -5.15 -10.35
CA TRP A 43 4.01 -4.09 -11.27
C TRP A 43 2.95 -3.00 -11.23
N TYR A 44 3.31 -1.85 -10.69
CA TYR A 44 2.41 -0.73 -10.42
C TYR A 44 3.06 0.59 -10.83
N ALA A 45 2.22 1.55 -11.23
CA ALA A 45 2.61 2.91 -11.58
C ALA A 45 1.74 3.94 -10.87
N ASP A 46 2.08 5.22 -10.98
CA ASP A 46 1.30 6.39 -10.55
C ASP A 46 0.69 6.25 -9.14
N PRO A 47 1.48 5.86 -8.11
CA PRO A 47 0.91 5.60 -6.80
C PRO A 47 0.50 6.88 -6.09
N GLU A 48 -0.74 6.98 -5.66
CA GLU A 48 -1.14 7.93 -4.63
C GLU A 48 -0.99 7.31 -3.24
N GLY A 49 -0.30 8.03 -2.34
CA GLY A 49 -0.16 7.65 -0.94
C GLY A 49 -0.96 8.60 -0.04
N ILE A 50 -1.80 8.04 0.83
CA ILE A 50 -2.65 8.82 1.74
C ILE A 50 -2.80 8.13 3.10
N ILE A 51 -3.16 8.89 4.14
CA ILE A 51 -3.40 8.36 5.48
C ILE A 51 -4.87 8.59 5.84
N TYR A 52 -5.56 7.51 6.19
CA TYR A 52 -6.88 7.58 6.80
C TYR A 52 -6.84 6.98 8.20
N GLY A 53 -7.11 7.82 9.20
CA GLY A 53 -6.97 7.43 10.60
C GLY A 53 -5.52 7.09 10.95
N ASP A 54 -5.24 5.84 11.29
CA ASP A 54 -3.92 5.31 11.62
C ASP A 54 -3.38 4.34 10.55
N THR A 55 -3.95 4.37 9.36
CA THR A 55 -3.64 3.44 8.26
C THR A 55 -3.09 4.20 7.08
N TYR A 56 -1.94 3.73 6.58
CA TYR A 56 -1.35 4.17 5.31
C TYR A 56 -2.01 3.41 4.16
N TRP A 57 -2.37 4.13 3.12
CA TRP A 57 -2.98 3.59 1.90
C TRP A 57 -2.16 3.96 0.69
N ILE A 58 -2.06 3.04 -0.26
CA ILE A 58 -1.48 3.29 -1.58
C ILE A 58 -2.48 2.81 -2.62
N TYR A 59 -2.81 3.71 -3.55
CA TYR A 59 -3.68 3.47 -4.69
C TYR A 59 -2.87 3.64 -5.97
N PRO A 60 -2.40 2.56 -6.58
CA PRO A 60 -1.61 2.62 -7.79
C PRO A 60 -2.42 2.28 -9.03
N THR A 61 -1.92 2.66 -10.20
CA THR A 61 -2.28 2.03 -11.47
C THR A 61 -1.76 0.60 -11.49
N THR A 62 -2.61 -0.36 -11.80
CA THR A 62 -2.17 -1.74 -12.07
C THR A 62 -1.53 -1.79 -13.44
N SER A 63 -0.20 -1.98 -13.49
CA SER A 63 0.55 -2.05 -14.74
C SER A 63 0.55 -3.48 -15.29
N ASP A 64 0.02 -3.64 -16.49
CA ASP A 64 0.00 -4.88 -17.30
C ASP A 64 0.01 -4.49 -18.78
N LEU A 65 -0.20 -5.42 -19.65
CA LEU A 65 -0.49 -5.12 -21.06
C LEU A 65 -1.66 -4.14 -21.15
N TYR A 66 -1.58 -3.21 -22.06
CA TYR A 66 -2.50 -2.06 -22.17
C TYR A 66 -3.99 -2.46 -22.08
N GLU A 67 -4.39 -3.50 -22.82
CA GLU A 67 -5.75 -4.01 -22.84
C GLU A 67 -6.20 -4.74 -21.57
N LYS A 68 -5.26 -4.99 -20.63
CA LYS A 68 -5.53 -5.61 -19.34
C LYS A 68 -5.56 -4.62 -18.17
N GLN A 69 -5.24 -3.37 -18.41
CA GLN A 69 -5.29 -2.31 -17.40
C GLN A 69 -6.74 -1.87 -17.18
N THR A 70 -7.52 -2.77 -16.59
CA THR A 70 -8.99 -2.68 -16.51
C THR A 70 -9.52 -2.67 -15.08
N PHE A 71 -8.63 -2.56 -14.08
CA PHE A 71 -8.99 -2.57 -12.68
C PHE A 71 -7.95 -1.86 -11.81
N PHE A 72 -8.35 -1.53 -10.60
CA PHE A 72 -7.45 -1.03 -9.56
C PHE A 72 -7.36 -2.01 -8.41
N ASP A 73 -6.14 -2.19 -7.91
CA ASP A 73 -5.86 -2.71 -6.57
C ASP A 73 -5.58 -1.55 -5.63
N CYS A 74 -5.60 -1.78 -4.32
CA CYS A 74 -4.96 -0.88 -3.36
C CYS A 74 -4.26 -1.67 -2.25
N PHE A 75 -3.46 -0.95 -1.49
CA PHE A 75 -2.68 -1.52 -0.40
C PHE A 75 -2.86 -0.72 0.87
N SER A 76 -2.90 -1.43 2.00
CA SER A 76 -2.95 -0.78 3.31
C SER A 76 -1.88 -1.31 4.25
N SER A 77 -1.37 -0.44 5.13
CA SER A 77 -0.41 -0.80 6.15
C SER A 77 -0.61 0.05 7.41
N LYS A 78 -0.27 -0.54 8.56
CA LYS A 78 -0.20 0.18 9.85
C LYS A 78 1.22 0.62 10.21
N ASP A 79 2.23 0.08 9.55
CA ASP A 79 3.63 0.19 9.95
C ASP A 79 4.60 0.47 8.78
N LEU A 80 4.08 0.59 7.55
CA LEU A 80 4.85 0.76 6.30
C LEU A 80 5.79 -0.41 5.98
N VAL A 81 5.65 -1.53 6.69
CA VAL A 81 6.45 -2.74 6.52
C VAL A 81 5.59 -3.89 6.05
N ASN A 82 4.47 -4.10 6.73
CA ASN A 82 3.52 -5.16 6.44
C ASN A 82 2.33 -4.59 5.66
N TRP A 83 2.17 -5.01 4.43
CA TRP A 83 1.14 -4.52 3.52
C TRP A 83 0.07 -5.56 3.26
N THR A 84 -1.17 -5.12 3.31
CA THR A 84 -2.34 -5.91 2.90
C THR A 84 -2.79 -5.44 1.52
N LYS A 85 -2.85 -6.36 0.55
CA LYS A 85 -3.38 -6.10 -0.78
C LYS A 85 -4.89 -6.28 -0.79
N HIS A 86 -5.60 -5.30 -1.36
CA HIS A 86 -7.03 -5.34 -1.67
C HIS A 86 -7.18 -5.37 -3.19
N THR A 87 -7.73 -6.46 -3.72
CA THR A 87 -7.77 -6.71 -5.16
C THR A 87 -9.05 -6.20 -5.79
N ALA A 88 -8.93 -5.66 -7.00
CA ALA A 88 -10.05 -5.24 -7.85
C ALA A 88 -11.05 -4.36 -7.10
N ILE A 89 -10.55 -3.31 -6.43
CA ILE A 89 -11.38 -2.38 -5.67
C ILE A 89 -12.38 -1.61 -6.56
N LEU A 90 -12.05 -1.47 -7.85
CA LEU A 90 -12.90 -0.97 -8.94
C LEU A 90 -12.41 -1.60 -10.25
N ASP A 91 -13.33 -1.96 -11.14
CA ASP A 91 -13.02 -2.56 -12.44
C ASP A 91 -14.02 -2.15 -13.54
N THR A 92 -13.75 -2.58 -14.77
CA THR A 92 -14.63 -2.32 -15.93
C THR A 92 -15.95 -3.12 -15.89
N ALA A 93 -16.10 -4.08 -14.99
CA ALA A 93 -17.39 -4.72 -14.76
C ALA A 93 -18.35 -3.79 -14.01
N GLU A 94 -17.84 -2.91 -13.16
CA GLU A 94 -18.59 -1.85 -12.49
C GLU A 94 -18.70 -0.60 -13.39
N VAL A 95 -17.59 -0.13 -13.95
CA VAL A 95 -17.53 1.10 -14.77
C VAL A 95 -17.82 0.77 -16.23
N LYS A 96 -19.10 0.76 -16.62
CA LYS A 96 -19.54 0.28 -17.94
C LYS A 96 -19.03 1.09 -19.14
N TRP A 97 -18.67 2.35 -18.96
CA TRP A 97 -18.13 3.20 -20.00
C TRP A 97 -16.61 3.03 -20.17
N ALA A 98 -15.88 2.61 -19.12
CA ALA A 98 -14.46 2.30 -19.19
C ALA A 98 -14.25 0.91 -19.81
N LYS A 99 -13.30 0.79 -20.73
CA LYS A 99 -12.96 -0.47 -21.41
C LYS A 99 -11.53 -0.90 -21.14
N ILE A 100 -10.62 0.07 -21.12
CA ILE A 100 -9.17 -0.11 -20.98
C ILE A 100 -8.58 1.10 -20.27
N ALA A 101 -7.28 1.04 -19.98
CA ALA A 101 -6.49 2.17 -19.50
C ALA A 101 -7.09 2.85 -18.27
N MET A 102 -7.44 2.06 -17.27
CA MET A 102 -7.82 2.59 -15.96
C MET A 102 -6.54 2.98 -15.22
N TRP A 103 -6.29 4.30 -15.09
CA TRP A 103 -5.00 4.86 -14.68
C TRP A 103 -5.12 5.93 -13.59
N ALA A 104 -3.97 6.15 -12.91
CA ALA A 104 -3.72 7.25 -11.99
C ALA A 104 -4.86 7.49 -10.99
N PRO A 105 -5.21 6.50 -10.14
CA PRO A 105 -6.29 6.67 -9.18
C PRO A 105 -5.91 7.72 -8.13
N SER A 106 -6.86 8.61 -7.80
CA SER A 106 -6.75 9.59 -6.73
C SER A 106 -7.96 9.48 -5.81
N VAL A 107 -7.73 9.34 -4.50
CA VAL A 107 -8.80 9.05 -3.54
C VAL A 107 -8.90 10.13 -2.48
N ILE A 108 -10.11 10.62 -2.25
CA ILE A 108 -10.38 11.59 -1.19
C ILE A 108 -11.54 11.15 -0.31
N ASN A 109 -11.43 11.40 0.99
CA ASN A 109 -12.53 11.24 1.93
C ASN A 109 -13.35 12.53 2.03
N LYS A 110 -14.66 12.40 1.88
CA LYS A 110 -15.62 13.48 2.13
C LYS A 110 -16.88 12.93 2.78
N ASP A 111 -17.26 13.51 3.90
CA ASP A 111 -18.49 13.16 4.64
C ASP A 111 -18.60 11.65 4.96
N GLY A 112 -17.45 11.03 5.30
CA GLY A 112 -17.37 9.62 5.66
C GLY A 112 -17.44 8.65 4.47
N LYS A 113 -17.43 9.15 3.24
CA LYS A 113 -17.34 8.37 2.00
C LYS A 113 -15.99 8.61 1.33
N TYR A 114 -15.57 7.61 0.56
CA TYR A 114 -14.32 7.66 -0.21
C TYR A 114 -14.68 7.79 -1.69
N TYR A 115 -14.13 8.81 -2.33
CA TYR A 115 -14.32 9.09 -3.75
C TYR A 115 -13.03 8.82 -4.47
N LEU A 116 -13.05 7.87 -5.40
CA LEU A 116 -11.93 7.49 -6.24
C LEU A 116 -12.12 8.10 -7.63
N PHE A 117 -11.22 8.98 -8.01
CA PHE A 117 -11.13 9.56 -9.34
C PHE A 117 -10.07 8.81 -10.15
N PHE A 118 -10.33 8.61 -11.43
CA PHE A 118 -9.45 7.80 -12.29
C PHE A 118 -9.59 8.21 -13.75
N GLY A 119 -8.49 8.10 -14.51
CA GLY A 119 -8.54 8.16 -15.96
C GLY A 119 -8.98 6.83 -16.54
N ALA A 120 -9.66 6.84 -17.68
CA ALA A 120 -9.97 5.62 -18.43
C ALA A 120 -10.08 5.87 -19.94
N ASN A 121 -9.87 4.80 -20.71
CA ASN A 121 -9.92 4.70 -22.17
C ASN A 121 -8.86 5.49 -22.93
N ASP A 122 -7.88 6.07 -22.21
CA ASP A 122 -6.87 6.93 -22.80
C ASP A 122 -7.46 8.09 -23.65
N VAL A 123 -6.64 9.03 -24.06
CA VAL A 123 -7.11 10.19 -24.84
C VAL A 123 -6.48 10.15 -26.22
N HIS A 124 -7.15 9.45 -27.14
CA HIS A 124 -6.77 9.40 -28.54
C HIS A 124 -7.83 10.03 -29.42
N GLU A 125 -7.43 10.47 -30.61
CA GLU A 125 -8.38 11.00 -31.60
C GLU A 125 -9.44 9.94 -31.95
N GLY A 126 -10.70 10.26 -31.68
CA GLY A 126 -11.84 9.38 -31.95
C GLY A 126 -12.22 8.44 -30.80
N GLU A 127 -11.49 8.42 -29.69
CA GLU A 127 -11.86 7.69 -28.48
C GLU A 127 -12.37 8.61 -27.38
N ILE A 128 -13.41 8.17 -26.67
CA ILE A 128 -13.93 8.89 -25.53
C ILE A 128 -13.15 8.42 -24.29
N GLY A 129 -12.03 9.07 -24.05
CA GLY A 129 -11.33 8.98 -22.78
C GLY A 129 -11.88 9.98 -21.78
N GLY A 130 -11.54 9.85 -20.51
CA GLY A 130 -11.98 10.81 -19.52
C GLY A 130 -11.68 10.42 -18.08
N ILE A 131 -12.02 11.35 -17.20
CA ILE A 131 -11.91 11.16 -15.76
C ILE A 131 -13.26 10.72 -15.22
N GLY A 132 -13.28 9.54 -14.58
CA GLY A 132 -14.40 9.02 -13.83
C GLY A 132 -14.33 9.33 -12.35
N VAL A 133 -15.44 9.10 -11.67
CA VAL A 133 -15.53 9.12 -10.21
C VAL A 133 -16.37 7.95 -9.72
N ALA A 134 -15.81 7.21 -8.76
CA ALA A 134 -16.49 6.11 -8.08
C ALA A 134 -16.51 6.38 -6.57
N VAL A 135 -17.46 5.78 -5.86
CA VAL A 135 -17.67 6.02 -4.43
C VAL A 135 -17.74 4.70 -3.65
N SER A 136 -17.20 4.73 -2.43
CA SER A 136 -17.28 3.63 -1.47
C SER A 136 -17.51 4.16 -0.06
N ASP A 137 -18.07 3.31 0.81
CA ASP A 137 -18.16 3.57 2.26
C ASP A 137 -16.86 3.21 3.00
N ARG A 138 -15.89 2.58 2.30
CA ARG A 138 -14.62 2.11 2.87
C ARG A 138 -13.46 2.42 1.94
N PRO A 139 -12.27 2.71 2.48
CA PRO A 139 -11.11 3.05 1.67
C PRO A 139 -10.66 1.89 0.75
N GLU A 140 -10.83 0.64 1.18
CA GLU A 140 -10.51 -0.55 0.38
C GLU A 140 -11.61 -0.93 -0.63
N GLY A 141 -12.68 -0.14 -0.74
CA GLY A 141 -13.79 -0.47 -1.63
C GLY A 141 -14.75 -1.54 -1.05
N PRO A 142 -15.55 -2.24 -1.91
CA PRO A 142 -15.62 -2.00 -3.36
C PRO A 142 -16.17 -0.62 -3.71
N TYR A 143 -15.63 -0.01 -4.74
CA TYR A 143 -16.12 1.25 -5.27
C TYR A 143 -17.20 1.01 -6.33
N LYS A 144 -18.12 1.97 -6.44
CA LYS A 144 -19.19 1.96 -7.44
C LYS A 144 -19.14 3.21 -8.30
N ASP A 145 -19.30 3.05 -9.60
CA ASP A 145 -19.39 4.17 -10.54
C ASP A 145 -20.51 5.12 -10.10
N LEU A 146 -20.14 6.38 -9.85
CA LEU A 146 -21.09 7.35 -9.32
C LEU A 146 -22.01 7.94 -10.40
N LEU A 147 -21.52 8.10 -11.62
CA LEU A 147 -22.20 8.84 -12.68
C LEU A 147 -22.66 7.98 -13.86
N GLY A 148 -22.11 6.80 -14.04
CA GLY A 148 -22.37 5.97 -15.22
C GLY A 148 -21.77 6.53 -16.51
N LYS A 149 -20.92 7.56 -16.41
CA LYS A 149 -20.24 8.26 -17.50
C LYS A 149 -19.03 9.01 -16.96
N PRO A 150 -18.07 9.45 -17.80
CA PRO A 150 -17.00 10.33 -17.35
C PRO A 150 -17.55 11.61 -16.71
N LEU A 151 -16.88 12.08 -15.66
CA LEU A 151 -17.08 13.39 -15.05
C LEU A 151 -16.52 14.48 -15.98
N ILE A 152 -15.34 14.24 -16.54
CA ILE A 152 -14.66 15.12 -17.49
C ILE A 152 -14.25 14.28 -18.69
N ASN A 153 -14.70 14.64 -19.89
CA ASN A 153 -14.41 13.92 -21.14
C ASN A 153 -14.00 14.81 -22.30
N GLU A 154 -13.64 16.05 -22.00
CA GLU A 154 -13.23 17.05 -22.99
C GLU A 154 -11.99 17.79 -22.53
N ILE A 155 -11.27 18.39 -23.47
CA ILE A 155 -10.12 19.24 -23.16
C ILE A 155 -10.65 20.55 -22.58
N VAL A 156 -10.30 20.83 -21.31
CA VAL A 156 -10.69 22.03 -20.59
C VAL A 156 -9.49 22.97 -20.50
N ASN A 157 -9.57 24.15 -21.12
CA ASN A 157 -8.49 25.14 -21.13
C ASN A 157 -7.12 24.59 -21.57
N GLY A 158 -7.10 23.62 -22.49
CA GLY A 158 -5.88 22.95 -22.95
C GLY A 158 -5.41 21.79 -22.07
N ALA A 159 -6.05 21.51 -20.93
CA ALA A 159 -5.76 20.37 -20.08
C ALA A 159 -6.48 19.12 -20.60
N GLN A 160 -5.74 18.06 -20.80
CA GLN A 160 -6.32 16.74 -21.10
C GLN A 160 -6.98 16.15 -19.86
N PRO A 161 -8.08 15.39 -20.01
CA PRO A 161 -8.72 14.71 -18.89
C PRO A 161 -7.95 13.42 -18.51
N ILE A 162 -6.73 13.57 -18.01
CA ILE A 162 -5.83 12.50 -17.60
C ILE A 162 -5.02 12.93 -16.37
N ASP A 163 -4.51 11.98 -15.62
CA ASP A 163 -3.61 12.16 -14.47
C ASP A 163 -4.13 13.18 -13.46
N GLN A 164 -5.36 13.00 -13.06
CA GLN A 164 -6.01 13.88 -12.10
C GLN A 164 -5.46 13.65 -10.70
N PHE A 165 -5.38 14.72 -9.94
CA PHE A 165 -5.16 14.70 -8.49
C PHE A 165 -6.26 15.52 -7.81
N VAL A 166 -6.84 14.98 -6.76
CA VAL A 166 -7.91 15.63 -6.00
C VAL A 166 -7.42 15.94 -4.59
N PHE A 167 -7.65 17.17 -4.15
CA PHE A 167 -7.32 17.56 -2.78
C PHE A 167 -8.39 18.45 -2.15
N HIS A 168 -8.41 18.44 -0.84
CA HIS A 168 -9.26 19.30 -0.02
C HIS A 168 -8.42 20.43 0.57
N ASP A 169 -8.81 21.66 0.30
CA ASP A 169 -8.27 22.85 0.93
C ASP A 169 -9.03 23.08 2.24
N ALA A 170 -8.39 22.76 3.35
CA ALA A 170 -8.99 22.87 4.67
C ALA A 170 -9.20 24.32 5.13
N ASP A 171 -8.53 25.29 4.53
CA ASP A 171 -8.64 26.71 4.92
C ASP A 171 -9.97 27.32 4.46
N ASN A 172 -10.48 26.89 3.31
CA ASN A 172 -11.72 27.40 2.73
C ASN A 172 -12.83 26.34 2.56
N ASP A 173 -12.53 25.07 2.96
CA ASP A 173 -13.42 23.91 2.81
C ASP A 173 -13.82 23.62 1.37
N GLU A 174 -12.92 23.88 0.43
CA GLU A 174 -13.11 23.63 -0.99
C GLU A 174 -12.35 22.39 -1.47
N TYR A 175 -12.90 21.74 -2.51
CA TYR A 175 -12.30 20.56 -3.15
C TYR A 175 -11.88 20.93 -4.56
N TYR A 176 -10.66 20.57 -4.91
CA TYR A 176 -10.07 20.87 -6.20
C TYR A 176 -9.66 19.60 -6.92
N ILE A 177 -9.82 19.59 -8.24
CA ILE A 177 -9.26 18.60 -9.14
C ILE A 177 -8.22 19.26 -10.02
N CYS A 178 -6.98 18.79 -9.94
CA CYS A 178 -5.90 19.18 -10.83
C CYS A 178 -5.79 18.18 -11.96
N LEU A 179 -5.59 18.64 -13.18
CA LEU A 179 -5.38 17.81 -14.36
C LEU A 179 -3.97 18.03 -14.90
N LEU A 180 -3.41 17.02 -15.54
CA LEU A 180 -2.16 17.20 -16.28
C LEU A 180 -2.38 18.23 -17.38
N TYR A 181 -1.60 19.31 -17.30
CA TYR A 181 -1.57 20.32 -18.36
C TYR A 181 -0.44 19.98 -19.34
N THR A 182 -0.78 19.49 -20.51
CA THR A 182 0.18 19.37 -21.60
C THR A 182 0.17 20.68 -22.38
N SER A 183 1.26 21.43 -22.26
CA SER A 183 1.48 22.57 -23.15
C SER A 183 1.50 22.08 -24.60
N PRO A 184 0.84 22.75 -25.53
CA PRO A 184 0.92 22.42 -26.95
C PRO A 184 2.34 22.58 -27.49
#